data_97c6a7e26af2e6ce61ebc0a0ab402dce
#
_entry.id   97c6a7e26af2e6ce61ebc0a0ab402dce
#
_cell.length_a   1.000
_cell.length_b   1.000
_cell.length_c   1.000
_cell.angle_alpha   90.00
_cell.angle_beta   90.00
_cell.angle_gamma   90.00
#
_symmetry.space_group_name_H-M   'P 1'
#
loop_
_entity.id
_entity.type
_entity.pdbx_description
1 polymer ?
#
loop_
_entity_poly.entity_id
_entity_poly.type
_entity_poly.pdbx_seq_one_letter_code
_entity_poly.pdbx_strand_id
1 'polypeptide(L)'
;MSKLLKFDEEARRGLEAGVDKLADAVKVTLGPKGRNVVIGKKFGAPTITNDGVSIAREIELEDPFENMGAQLVKEVATKTNDVAGDGTTTATVLAQALIKEGLRNVAAGANPSGLKRGIEKAVKAAVESIHAQSQQVNDKTQIAQVATISAADASIGEVIADAIDKVGKDGTVTVEESNTFGIELELTEGMQFDKGYLSPYFVTDAERQEAVLEDAYILFTSSKISAVHDLVPVLEKIMQSGRALLIVAEDVDGEALATLVVNKIRGTFTSVAVKAPGFGERRKAMLQDMAVLTGATVISEEIGLKLDSATVDLLGRARRIVVTKDATTIVDGAGSPEDVAGRVAQLKREIEDTDSDWDREKLQERLAKLAGGVAVVKVGAATEVELKEKKHRIEDALSATRAAIDEGIVAGGGTALVRSRAAVEALIATLEGDEATGARIVANSLEAPLRHIAANAGYEGAVKVREVADATGNVGLNAATGELVDLVAAGVIDPAKVTRSALQNAASIAALLLTTEAIVADKPEPAHAGGGDGGMGGMGGMM
;
A
#
# COMPACT_ATOMS: atom_id res chain seq x y z
N MET A 1 22.55 23.27 -11.51
CA MET A 1 22.66 22.11 -12.41
C MET A 1 22.13 22.49 -13.79
N SER A 2 22.81 22.09 -14.86
CA SER A 2 22.33 22.30 -16.23
C SER A 2 21.25 21.29 -16.57
N LYS A 3 20.25 21.69 -17.40
CA LYS A 3 19.15 20.82 -17.80
C LYS A 3 19.36 20.33 -19.24
N LEU A 4 18.91 19.13 -19.52
CA LEU A 4 18.76 18.55 -20.85
C LEU A 4 17.30 18.67 -21.25
N LEU A 5 17.06 19.03 -22.48
CA LEU A 5 15.71 19.22 -23.03
C LEU A 5 15.51 18.32 -24.24
N LYS A 6 14.37 17.65 -24.31
CA LYS A 6 13.86 16.97 -25.48
C LYS A 6 12.44 17.43 -25.74
N PHE A 7 12.06 17.45 -27.01
CA PHE A 7 10.76 17.94 -27.48
C PHE A 7 10.10 16.93 -28.40
N ASP A 8 8.81 17.11 -28.61
CA ASP A 8 8.02 16.40 -29.62
C ASP A 8 8.15 14.88 -29.54
N GLU A 9 8.35 14.24 -30.67
CA GLU A 9 8.44 12.79 -30.78
C GLU A 9 9.66 12.21 -30.05
N GLU A 10 10.79 12.92 -29.99
CA GLU A 10 11.98 12.45 -29.27
C GLU A 10 11.74 12.35 -27.76
N ALA A 11 10.98 13.30 -27.21
CA ALA A 11 10.57 13.26 -25.82
C ALA A 11 9.65 12.07 -25.55
N ARG A 12 8.61 11.89 -26.38
CA ARG A 12 7.65 10.79 -26.23
C ARG A 12 8.30 9.42 -26.36
N ARG A 13 9.22 9.23 -27.29
CA ARG A 13 9.97 7.96 -27.45
C ARG A 13 10.86 7.64 -26.25
N GLY A 14 11.49 8.64 -25.64
CA GLY A 14 12.25 8.45 -24.41
C GLY A 14 11.38 7.96 -23.27
N LEU A 15 10.21 8.59 -23.06
CA LEU A 15 9.25 8.16 -22.05
C LEU A 15 8.74 6.74 -22.33
N GLU A 16 8.32 6.43 -23.57
CA GLU A 16 7.81 5.11 -23.96
C GLU A 16 8.85 4.01 -23.69
N ALA A 17 10.12 4.24 -24.05
CA ALA A 17 11.18 3.28 -23.81
C ALA A 17 11.38 3.00 -22.32
N GLY A 18 11.29 4.01 -21.47
CA GLY A 18 11.35 3.85 -20.02
C GLY A 18 10.15 3.08 -19.45
N VAL A 19 8.95 3.41 -19.92
CA VAL A 19 7.72 2.67 -19.59
C VAL A 19 7.85 1.19 -19.95
N ASP A 20 8.31 0.90 -21.18
CA ASP A 20 8.46 -0.47 -21.66
C ASP A 20 9.49 -1.26 -20.83
N LYS A 21 10.64 -0.68 -20.52
CA LYS A 21 11.69 -1.35 -19.73
C LYS A 21 11.19 -1.74 -18.33
N LEU A 22 10.49 -0.86 -17.65
CA LEU A 22 9.93 -1.16 -16.33
C LEU A 22 8.79 -2.18 -16.45
N ALA A 23 7.82 -1.95 -17.33
CA ALA A 23 6.66 -2.83 -17.48
C ALA A 23 7.06 -4.24 -17.93
N ASP A 24 8.07 -4.37 -18.78
CA ASP A 24 8.58 -5.66 -19.25
C ASP A 24 9.24 -6.47 -18.13
N ALA A 25 9.88 -5.81 -17.17
CA ALA A 25 10.41 -6.47 -15.98
C ALA A 25 9.31 -6.92 -15.02
N VAL A 26 8.22 -6.13 -14.88
CA VAL A 26 7.13 -6.41 -13.93
C VAL A 26 6.15 -7.45 -14.47
N LYS A 27 5.74 -7.36 -15.74
CA LYS A 27 4.67 -8.19 -16.32
C LYS A 27 4.93 -9.69 -16.34
N VAL A 28 6.20 -10.12 -16.21
CA VAL A 28 6.57 -11.54 -16.13
C VAL A 28 6.05 -12.23 -14.87
N THR A 29 5.69 -11.45 -13.85
CA THR A 29 5.16 -11.95 -12.58
C THR A 29 3.65 -12.20 -12.60
N LEU A 30 2.93 -11.72 -13.64
CA LEU A 30 1.47 -11.71 -13.67
C LEU A 30 0.87 -13.11 -13.85
N GLY A 31 -0.09 -13.45 -13.00
CA GLY A 31 -0.91 -14.65 -13.09
C GLY A 31 -0.31 -15.88 -12.39
N PRO A 32 -1.05 -17.01 -12.36
CA PRO A 32 -0.69 -18.20 -11.57
C PRO A 32 0.59 -18.92 -12.04
N LYS A 33 1.03 -18.65 -13.27
CA LYS A 33 2.30 -19.14 -13.82
C LYS A 33 3.32 -18.02 -14.03
N GLY A 34 3.10 -16.88 -13.39
CA GLY A 34 4.07 -15.79 -13.27
C GLY A 34 5.37 -16.25 -12.61
N ARG A 35 6.46 -15.55 -12.90
CA ARG A 35 7.79 -15.89 -12.41
C ARG A 35 8.32 -14.80 -11.52
N ASN A 36 9.22 -15.16 -10.61
CA ASN A 36 9.90 -14.21 -9.75
C ASN A 36 10.97 -13.42 -10.52
N VAL A 37 11.22 -12.21 -10.06
CA VAL A 37 12.32 -11.35 -10.48
C VAL A 37 13.37 -11.30 -9.38
N VAL A 38 14.64 -11.32 -9.75
CA VAL A 38 15.77 -11.18 -8.83
C VAL A 38 16.25 -9.74 -8.85
N ILE A 39 16.24 -9.10 -7.70
CA ILE A 39 16.67 -7.72 -7.52
C ILE A 39 18.02 -7.70 -6.81
N GLY A 40 19.03 -7.13 -7.48
CA GLY A 40 20.35 -6.95 -6.88
C GLY A 40 20.35 -5.83 -5.85
N LYS A 41 20.94 -6.06 -4.67
CA LYS A 41 21.17 -5.02 -3.65
C LYS A 41 22.63 -4.61 -3.59
N LYS A 42 22.88 -3.34 -3.29
CA LYS A 42 24.28 -2.83 -3.07
C LYS A 42 24.93 -3.49 -1.85
N PHE A 43 24.13 -3.84 -0.85
CA PHE A 43 24.56 -4.52 0.37
C PHE A 43 23.56 -5.62 0.73
N GLY A 44 24.03 -6.78 1.14
CA GLY A 44 23.20 -7.93 1.52
C GLY A 44 22.93 -8.89 0.37
N ALA A 45 22.04 -9.85 0.60
CA ALA A 45 21.61 -10.83 -0.39
C ALA A 45 20.64 -10.21 -1.41
N PRO A 46 20.61 -10.70 -2.67
CA PRO A 46 19.58 -10.31 -3.63
C PRO A 46 18.18 -10.64 -3.09
N THR A 47 17.20 -9.81 -3.44
CA THR A 47 15.80 -10.09 -3.15
C THR A 47 15.18 -10.84 -4.31
N ILE A 48 14.41 -11.89 -4.03
CA ILE A 48 13.61 -12.63 -5.02
C ILE A 48 12.15 -12.32 -4.70
N THR A 49 11.41 -11.77 -5.66
CA THR A 49 10.03 -11.38 -5.45
C THR A 49 9.22 -11.43 -6.75
N ASN A 50 7.92 -11.59 -6.62
CA ASN A 50 6.93 -11.41 -7.69
C ASN A 50 6.05 -10.18 -7.47
N ASP A 51 6.25 -9.44 -6.38
CA ASP A 51 5.51 -8.21 -6.11
C ASP A 51 5.92 -7.09 -7.07
N GLY A 52 4.93 -6.59 -7.84
CA GLY A 52 5.15 -5.59 -8.87
C GLY A 52 5.62 -4.24 -8.34
N VAL A 53 5.17 -3.79 -7.17
CA VAL A 53 5.61 -2.52 -6.61
C VAL A 53 7.05 -2.58 -6.10
N SER A 54 7.45 -3.68 -5.47
CA SER A 54 8.84 -3.90 -5.04
C SER A 54 9.80 -3.91 -6.23
N ILE A 55 9.43 -4.58 -7.33
CA ILE A 55 10.24 -4.58 -8.55
C ILE A 55 10.31 -3.16 -9.14
N ALA A 56 9.16 -2.48 -9.27
CA ALA A 56 9.11 -1.15 -9.86
C ALA A 56 9.92 -0.12 -9.06
N ARG A 57 9.93 -0.19 -7.73
CA ARG A 57 10.69 0.73 -6.85
C ARG A 57 12.20 0.67 -7.07
N GLU A 58 12.74 -0.49 -7.39
CA GLU A 58 14.18 -0.71 -7.54
C GLU A 58 14.70 -0.41 -8.96
N ILE A 59 13.79 -0.16 -9.93
CA ILE A 59 14.21 0.13 -11.31
C ILE A 59 14.59 1.60 -11.43
N GLU A 60 15.88 1.83 -11.73
CA GLU A 60 16.46 3.10 -12.15
C GLU A 60 17.22 2.90 -13.45
N LEU A 61 17.02 3.78 -14.43
CA LEU A 61 17.62 3.70 -15.74
C LEU A 61 18.71 4.76 -15.91
N GLU A 62 19.79 4.41 -16.63
CA GLU A 62 20.93 5.33 -16.87
C GLU A 62 20.55 6.53 -17.72
N ASP A 63 19.70 6.34 -18.75
CA ASP A 63 19.22 7.44 -19.56
C ASP A 63 18.17 8.24 -18.78
N PRO A 64 18.41 9.53 -18.51
CA PRO A 64 17.51 10.34 -17.68
C PRO A 64 16.11 10.53 -18.30
N PHE A 65 15.97 10.46 -19.63
CA PHE A 65 14.69 10.58 -20.31
C PHE A 65 13.88 9.28 -20.22
N GLU A 66 14.53 8.14 -20.41
CA GLU A 66 13.90 6.83 -20.17
C GLU A 66 13.55 6.65 -18.70
N ASN A 67 14.45 7.07 -17.79
CA ASN A 67 14.18 6.98 -16.36
C ASN A 67 12.93 7.76 -15.95
N MET A 68 12.64 8.92 -16.56
CA MET A 68 11.40 9.66 -16.29
C MET A 68 10.17 8.84 -16.70
N GLY A 69 10.20 8.12 -17.82
CA GLY A 69 9.14 7.20 -18.22
C GLY A 69 8.95 6.06 -17.22
N ALA A 70 10.03 5.46 -16.77
CA ALA A 70 10.00 4.43 -15.72
C ALA A 70 9.42 4.97 -14.40
N GLN A 71 9.83 6.18 -13.96
CA GLN A 71 9.30 6.80 -12.74
C GLN A 71 7.79 7.07 -12.80
N LEU A 72 7.24 7.44 -13.97
CA LEU A 72 5.79 7.61 -14.15
C LEU A 72 5.03 6.29 -13.93
N VAL A 73 5.53 5.17 -14.44
CA VAL A 73 4.90 3.85 -14.22
C VAL A 73 5.12 3.35 -12.80
N LYS A 74 6.27 3.65 -12.20
CA LYS A 74 6.54 3.40 -10.77
C LYS A 74 5.49 4.10 -9.90
N GLU A 75 5.09 5.33 -10.24
CA GLU A 75 4.02 6.05 -9.53
C GLU A 75 2.68 5.33 -9.68
N VAL A 76 2.35 4.75 -10.85
CA VAL A 76 1.14 3.93 -11.05
C VAL A 76 1.12 2.75 -10.09
N ALA A 77 2.21 1.99 -10.02
CA ALA A 77 2.33 0.83 -9.13
C ALA A 77 2.21 1.25 -7.65
N THR A 78 2.92 2.32 -7.25
CA THR A 78 2.90 2.84 -5.87
C THR A 78 1.50 3.31 -5.47
N LYS A 79 0.81 4.09 -6.30
CA LYS A 79 -0.55 4.56 -6.00
C LYS A 79 -1.57 3.42 -5.96
N THR A 80 -1.40 2.39 -6.76
CA THR A 80 -2.27 1.22 -6.71
C THR A 80 -2.06 0.45 -5.42
N ASN A 81 -0.81 0.28 -5.00
CA ASN A 81 -0.48 -0.30 -3.71
C ASN A 81 -1.07 0.50 -2.54
N ASP A 82 -0.92 1.82 -2.54
CA ASP A 82 -1.44 2.70 -1.47
C ASP A 82 -2.96 2.61 -1.31
N VAL A 83 -3.72 2.42 -2.41
CA VAL A 83 -5.19 2.39 -2.39
C VAL A 83 -5.77 1.01 -2.16
N ALA A 84 -5.16 -0.02 -2.74
CA ALA A 84 -5.73 -1.37 -2.79
C ALA A 84 -4.82 -2.45 -2.20
N GLY A 85 -3.54 -2.15 -1.99
CA GLY A 85 -2.53 -3.06 -1.43
C GLY A 85 -2.17 -4.25 -2.31
N ASP A 86 -2.76 -4.32 -3.51
CA ASP A 86 -2.54 -5.38 -4.51
C ASP A 86 -2.82 -4.82 -5.91
N GLY A 87 -2.60 -5.63 -6.97
CA GLY A 87 -2.88 -5.27 -8.37
C GLY A 87 -1.84 -4.37 -9.03
N THR A 88 -0.69 -4.20 -8.45
CA THR A 88 0.40 -3.33 -8.92
C THR A 88 0.93 -3.77 -10.29
N THR A 89 1.06 -5.06 -10.53
CA THR A 89 1.44 -5.64 -11.82
C THR A 89 0.36 -5.40 -12.87
N THR A 90 -0.92 -5.60 -12.53
CA THR A 90 -2.06 -5.32 -13.44
C THR A 90 -2.10 -3.85 -13.84
N ALA A 91 -1.90 -2.94 -12.90
CA ALA A 91 -1.86 -1.50 -13.15
C ALA A 91 -0.69 -1.11 -14.09
N THR A 92 0.48 -1.70 -13.89
CA THR A 92 1.66 -1.50 -14.74
C THR A 92 1.40 -1.97 -16.18
N VAL A 93 0.80 -3.13 -16.35
CA VAL A 93 0.43 -3.68 -17.67
C VAL A 93 -0.60 -2.82 -18.39
N LEU A 94 -1.62 -2.35 -17.65
CA LEU A 94 -2.63 -1.43 -18.20
C LEU A 94 -2.01 -0.09 -18.59
N ALA A 95 -1.10 0.46 -17.78
CA ALA A 95 -0.41 1.71 -18.09
C ALA A 95 0.43 1.58 -19.37
N GLN A 96 1.21 0.50 -19.51
CA GLN A 96 1.98 0.23 -20.73
C GLN A 96 1.06 0.16 -21.96
N ALA A 97 -0.06 -0.58 -21.88
CA ALA A 97 -0.98 -0.74 -22.97
C ALA A 97 -1.64 0.59 -23.39
N LEU A 98 -2.12 1.38 -22.42
CA LEU A 98 -2.74 2.69 -22.65
C LEU A 98 -1.75 3.68 -23.26
N ILE A 99 -0.54 3.75 -22.73
CA ILE A 99 0.51 4.66 -23.22
C ILE A 99 0.91 4.29 -24.64
N LYS A 100 1.18 3.03 -24.90
CA LYS A 100 1.62 2.55 -26.22
C LYS A 100 0.57 2.78 -27.30
N GLU A 101 -0.68 2.44 -27.02
CA GLU A 101 -1.78 2.67 -27.95
C GLU A 101 -2.08 4.17 -28.12
N GLY A 102 -2.00 4.93 -27.02
CA GLY A 102 -2.19 6.37 -27.04
C GLY A 102 -1.14 7.11 -27.86
N LEU A 103 0.14 6.81 -27.66
CA LEU A 103 1.25 7.45 -28.38
C LEU A 103 1.19 7.17 -29.89
N ARG A 104 0.74 5.98 -30.32
CA ARG A 104 0.51 5.67 -31.73
C ARG A 104 -0.53 6.60 -32.34
N ASN A 105 -1.61 6.90 -31.62
CA ASN A 105 -2.65 7.80 -32.10
C ASN A 105 -2.19 9.27 -32.10
N VAL A 106 -1.39 9.70 -31.12
CA VAL A 106 -0.75 11.03 -31.10
C VAL A 106 0.18 11.18 -32.30
N ALA A 107 1.02 10.17 -32.57
CA ALA A 107 1.91 10.18 -33.76
C ALA A 107 1.13 10.19 -35.09
N ALA A 108 -0.08 9.64 -35.11
CA ALA A 108 -1.00 9.71 -36.25
C ALA A 108 -1.75 11.05 -36.37
N GLY A 109 -1.51 12.01 -35.48
CA GLY A 109 -2.05 13.36 -35.52
C GLY A 109 -3.32 13.60 -34.70
N ALA A 110 -3.72 12.67 -33.85
CA ALA A 110 -4.83 12.88 -32.92
C ALA A 110 -4.49 13.94 -31.86
N ASN A 111 -5.48 14.76 -31.49
CA ASN A 111 -5.31 15.79 -30.47
C ASN A 111 -5.21 15.17 -29.06
N PRO A 112 -4.06 15.31 -28.34
CA PRO A 112 -3.85 14.70 -27.04
C PRO A 112 -4.92 15.06 -25.99
N SER A 113 -5.40 16.31 -26.00
CA SER A 113 -6.46 16.75 -25.08
C SER A 113 -7.81 16.10 -25.39
N GLY A 114 -8.11 15.82 -26.66
CA GLY A 114 -9.29 15.06 -27.07
C GLY A 114 -9.18 13.60 -26.63
N LEU A 115 -8.03 12.97 -26.87
CA LEU A 115 -7.74 11.61 -26.41
C LEU A 115 -7.91 11.49 -24.87
N LYS A 116 -7.32 12.43 -24.12
CA LYS A 116 -7.43 12.46 -22.65
C LYS A 116 -8.88 12.47 -22.18
N ARG A 117 -9.74 13.36 -22.72
CA ARG A 117 -11.16 13.39 -22.35
C ARG A 117 -11.89 12.09 -22.70
N GLY A 118 -11.55 11.48 -23.84
CA GLY A 118 -12.11 10.19 -24.24
C GLY A 118 -11.70 9.06 -23.31
N ILE A 119 -10.42 9.02 -22.90
CA ILE A 119 -9.89 8.07 -21.91
C ILE A 119 -10.62 8.22 -20.56
N GLU A 120 -10.75 9.45 -20.05
CA GLU A 120 -11.41 9.72 -18.78
C GLU A 120 -12.87 9.24 -18.76
N LYS A 121 -13.63 9.52 -19.85
CA LYS A 121 -15.01 9.05 -20.00
C LYS A 121 -15.10 7.52 -20.07
N ALA A 122 -14.21 6.89 -20.83
CA ALA A 122 -14.17 5.45 -21.01
C ALA A 122 -13.80 4.70 -19.71
N VAL A 123 -12.83 5.22 -18.96
CA VAL A 123 -12.46 4.68 -17.65
C VAL A 123 -13.63 4.75 -16.67
N LYS A 124 -14.37 5.86 -16.65
CA LYS A 124 -15.58 5.98 -15.83
C LYS A 124 -16.59 4.89 -16.19
N ALA A 125 -16.89 4.69 -17.47
CA ALA A 125 -17.82 3.66 -17.93
C ALA A 125 -17.35 2.24 -17.59
N ALA A 126 -16.04 1.97 -17.73
CA ALA A 126 -15.45 0.68 -17.36
C ALA A 126 -15.54 0.42 -15.85
N VAL A 127 -15.27 1.44 -15.01
CA VAL A 127 -15.38 1.35 -13.54
C VAL A 127 -16.84 1.11 -13.11
N GLU A 128 -17.79 1.80 -13.68
CA GLU A 128 -19.22 1.55 -13.44
C GLU A 128 -19.62 0.12 -13.82
N SER A 129 -19.06 -0.40 -14.92
CA SER A 129 -19.27 -1.80 -15.33
C SER A 129 -18.62 -2.79 -14.36
N ILE A 130 -17.42 -2.52 -13.84
CA ILE A 130 -16.76 -3.36 -12.83
C ILE A 130 -17.62 -3.41 -11.56
N HIS A 131 -18.10 -2.27 -11.08
CA HIS A 131 -19.01 -2.22 -9.92
C HIS A 131 -20.31 -3.00 -10.16
N ALA A 132 -20.88 -2.92 -11.36
CA ALA A 132 -22.09 -3.68 -11.70
C ALA A 132 -21.89 -5.20 -11.74
N GLN A 133 -20.65 -5.66 -11.98
CA GLN A 133 -20.25 -7.07 -11.94
C GLN A 133 -19.91 -7.55 -10.52
N SER A 134 -19.68 -6.63 -9.58
CA SER A 134 -19.21 -6.94 -8.24
C SER A 134 -20.27 -7.69 -7.43
N GLN A 135 -19.82 -8.69 -6.67
CA GLN A 135 -20.60 -9.47 -5.73
C GLN A 135 -20.00 -9.31 -4.32
N GLN A 136 -20.86 -9.08 -3.32
CA GLN A 136 -20.39 -8.92 -1.93
C GLN A 136 -19.80 -10.22 -1.40
N VAL A 137 -18.74 -10.10 -0.62
CA VAL A 137 -18.14 -11.21 0.10
C VAL A 137 -18.94 -11.51 1.36
N ASN A 138 -19.60 -12.67 1.40
CA ASN A 138 -20.55 -13.00 2.46
C ASN A 138 -20.05 -14.11 3.41
N ASP A 139 -19.11 -14.94 2.99
CA ASP A 139 -18.69 -16.10 3.76
C ASP A 139 -17.16 -16.25 3.83
N LYS A 140 -16.73 -17.05 4.80
CA LYS A 140 -15.33 -17.38 5.06
C LYS A 140 -14.64 -18.06 3.88
N THR A 141 -15.39 -18.84 3.09
CA THR A 141 -14.84 -19.56 1.94
C THR A 141 -14.40 -18.58 0.85
N GLN A 142 -15.20 -17.55 0.57
CA GLN A 142 -14.84 -16.51 -0.39
C GLN A 142 -13.65 -15.69 0.10
N ILE A 143 -13.56 -15.38 1.39
CA ILE A 143 -12.40 -14.75 2.01
C ILE A 143 -11.14 -15.59 1.79
N ALA A 144 -11.21 -16.89 2.07
CA ALA A 144 -10.10 -17.82 1.84
C ALA A 144 -9.69 -17.89 0.36
N GLN A 145 -10.64 -17.88 -0.56
CA GLN A 145 -10.37 -17.89 -2.00
C GLN A 145 -9.65 -16.63 -2.47
N VAL A 146 -10.09 -15.44 -2.05
CA VAL A 146 -9.40 -14.16 -2.36
C VAL A 146 -7.97 -14.22 -1.86
N ALA A 147 -7.78 -14.56 -0.59
CA ALA A 147 -6.46 -14.61 0.02
C ALA A 147 -5.55 -15.67 -0.65
N THR A 148 -6.13 -16.83 -1.03
CA THR A 148 -5.41 -17.90 -1.76
C THR A 148 -4.93 -17.43 -3.13
N ILE A 149 -5.77 -16.72 -3.88
CA ILE A 149 -5.39 -16.18 -5.20
C ILE A 149 -4.27 -15.18 -5.09
N SER A 150 -4.38 -14.22 -4.17
CA SER A 150 -3.36 -13.19 -3.97
C SER A 150 -2.04 -13.77 -3.45
N ALA A 151 -2.10 -14.67 -2.46
CA ALA A 151 -0.92 -15.35 -1.91
C ALA A 151 -0.35 -16.46 -2.82
N ALA A 152 -1.09 -16.93 -3.83
CA ALA A 152 -0.79 -18.14 -4.58
C ALA A 152 -0.55 -19.39 -3.69
N ASP A 153 -1.19 -19.43 -2.50
CA ASP A 153 -1.00 -20.48 -1.48
C ASP A 153 -2.28 -20.66 -0.66
N ALA A 154 -2.88 -21.86 -0.72
CA ALA A 154 -4.13 -22.17 -0.02
C ALA A 154 -3.96 -22.15 1.51
N SER A 155 -2.79 -22.53 2.04
CA SER A 155 -2.56 -22.53 3.49
C SER A 155 -2.53 -21.10 4.05
N ILE A 156 -2.00 -20.15 3.31
CA ILE A 156 -2.06 -18.73 3.65
C ILE A 156 -3.50 -18.23 3.60
N GLY A 157 -4.26 -18.64 2.56
CA GLY A 157 -5.66 -18.27 2.41
C GLY A 157 -6.52 -18.70 3.58
N GLU A 158 -6.34 -19.92 4.07
CA GLU A 158 -7.06 -20.44 5.23
C GLU A 158 -6.72 -19.69 6.50
N VAL A 159 -5.44 -19.43 6.77
CA VAL A 159 -5.00 -18.68 7.97
C VAL A 159 -5.55 -17.26 7.98
N ILE A 160 -5.56 -16.56 6.83
CA ILE A 160 -6.12 -15.21 6.71
C ILE A 160 -7.64 -15.22 6.96
N ALA A 161 -8.35 -16.21 6.38
CA ALA A 161 -9.79 -16.34 6.60
C ALA A 161 -10.11 -16.64 8.07
N ASP A 162 -9.31 -17.49 8.73
CA ASP A 162 -9.43 -17.76 10.16
C ASP A 162 -9.16 -16.51 11.00
N ALA A 163 -8.15 -15.72 10.64
CA ALA A 163 -7.82 -14.48 11.32
C ALA A 163 -9.00 -13.49 11.26
N ILE A 164 -9.54 -13.25 10.06
CA ILE A 164 -10.65 -12.32 9.86
C ILE A 164 -11.94 -12.83 10.52
N ASP A 165 -12.20 -14.12 10.49
CA ASP A 165 -13.36 -14.73 11.16
C ASP A 165 -13.33 -14.50 12.68
N LYS A 166 -12.14 -14.56 13.28
CA LYS A 166 -11.93 -14.38 14.73
C LYS A 166 -12.01 -12.93 15.19
N VAL A 167 -11.42 -11.99 14.43
CA VAL A 167 -11.42 -10.57 14.81
C VAL A 167 -12.59 -9.78 14.20
N GLY A 168 -13.34 -10.39 13.26
CA GLY A 168 -14.40 -9.73 12.50
C GLY A 168 -13.89 -8.97 11.28
N LYS A 169 -14.82 -8.54 10.41
CA LYS A 169 -14.51 -7.85 9.14
C LYS A 169 -13.73 -6.54 9.33
N ASP A 170 -14.02 -5.83 10.40
CA ASP A 170 -13.39 -4.56 10.79
C ASP A 170 -12.19 -4.75 11.73
N GLY A 171 -11.86 -6.00 12.07
CA GLY A 171 -10.79 -6.36 12.99
C GLY A 171 -9.40 -6.17 12.38
N THR A 172 -8.42 -6.00 13.25
CA THR A 172 -7.03 -5.80 12.84
C THR A 172 -6.31 -7.12 12.68
N VAL A 173 -5.69 -7.33 11.53
CA VAL A 173 -4.77 -8.47 11.29
C VAL A 173 -3.40 -7.89 10.94
N THR A 174 -2.35 -8.37 11.62
CA THR A 174 -0.95 -7.98 11.39
C THR A 174 -0.09 -9.19 11.07
N VAL A 175 1.06 -8.97 10.44
CA VAL A 175 2.02 -10.02 10.11
C VAL A 175 3.31 -9.76 10.88
N GLU A 176 3.80 -10.78 11.58
CA GLU A 176 5.06 -10.73 12.33
C GLU A 176 6.00 -11.86 11.90
N GLU A 177 7.28 -11.58 11.94
CA GLU A 177 8.31 -12.59 11.72
C GLU A 177 8.45 -13.48 12.95
N SER A 178 8.64 -14.78 12.72
CA SER A 178 8.84 -15.77 13.77
C SER A 178 10.11 -16.58 13.53
N ASN A 179 10.73 -17.03 14.60
CA ASN A 179 11.85 -17.97 14.54
C ASN A 179 11.40 -19.43 14.39
N THR A 180 10.08 -19.69 14.36
CA THR A 180 9.51 -21.02 14.12
C THR A 180 9.35 -21.29 12.62
N PHE A 181 9.08 -22.54 12.25
CA PHE A 181 8.75 -22.86 10.86
C PHE A 181 7.24 -22.83 10.66
N GLY A 182 6.80 -22.34 9.51
CA GLY A 182 5.39 -22.31 9.13
C GLY A 182 4.69 -20.99 9.45
N ILE A 183 3.36 -21.06 9.51
CA ILE A 183 2.49 -19.91 9.75
C ILE A 183 1.62 -20.24 10.95
N GLU A 184 1.62 -19.37 11.96
CA GLU A 184 0.82 -19.51 13.17
C GLU A 184 -0.08 -18.28 13.35
N LEU A 185 -1.28 -18.48 13.86
CA LEU A 185 -2.23 -17.42 14.17
C LEU A 185 -2.34 -17.25 15.68
N GLU A 186 -1.97 -16.08 16.16
CA GLU A 186 -2.14 -15.68 17.56
C GLU A 186 -3.18 -14.55 17.67
N LEU A 187 -4.02 -14.61 18.70
CA LEU A 187 -4.95 -13.52 19.02
C LEU A 187 -4.42 -12.81 20.25
N THR A 188 -4.32 -11.49 20.18
CA THR A 188 -3.85 -10.67 21.29
C THR A 188 -4.67 -9.40 21.44
N GLU A 189 -4.58 -8.76 22.61
CA GLU A 189 -5.17 -7.45 22.82
C GLU A 189 -4.43 -6.40 21.97
N GLY A 190 -5.17 -5.48 21.38
CA GLY A 190 -4.59 -4.45 20.54
C GLY A 190 -5.64 -3.62 19.84
N MET A 191 -5.18 -2.58 19.15
CA MET A 191 -6.05 -1.65 18.43
C MET A 191 -5.32 -1.00 17.27
N GLN A 192 -6.05 -0.73 16.18
CA GLN A 192 -5.59 0.11 15.07
C GLN A 192 -6.42 1.39 14.97
N PHE A 193 -5.76 2.50 14.62
CA PHE A 193 -6.44 3.76 14.30
C PHE A 193 -5.81 4.46 13.08
N ASP A 194 -6.63 5.24 12.36
CA ASP A 194 -6.31 5.81 11.05
C ASP A 194 -5.53 7.13 11.17
N LYS A 195 -4.35 7.07 11.78
CA LYS A 195 -3.36 8.16 11.84
C LYS A 195 -1.97 7.57 11.76
N GLY A 196 -1.21 8.00 10.77
CA GLY A 196 0.16 7.59 10.56
C GLY A 196 1.18 8.57 11.13
N TYR A 197 2.45 8.32 10.85
CA TYR A 197 3.56 9.14 11.32
C TYR A 197 3.52 10.57 10.77
N LEU A 198 3.89 11.54 11.59
CA LEU A 198 3.94 12.96 11.23
C LEU A 198 5.14 13.31 10.33
N SER A 199 6.13 12.46 10.26
CA SER A 199 7.31 12.66 9.41
C SER A 199 7.83 11.34 8.85
N PRO A 200 8.16 11.26 7.55
CA PRO A 200 8.78 10.09 6.94
C PRO A 200 10.13 9.72 7.58
N TYR A 201 10.79 10.66 8.24
CA TYR A 201 12.06 10.41 8.94
C TYR A 201 11.91 9.51 10.17
N PHE A 202 10.70 9.25 10.65
CA PHE A 202 10.44 8.28 11.71
C PHE A 202 10.52 6.83 11.24
N VAL A 203 10.46 6.57 9.95
CA VAL A 203 10.51 5.23 9.35
C VAL A 203 11.74 4.47 9.84
N THR A 204 11.55 3.24 10.28
CA THR A 204 12.60 2.30 10.70
C THR A 204 12.85 1.21 9.66
N ASP A 205 11.81 0.85 8.91
CA ASP A 205 11.85 -0.07 7.78
C ASP A 205 11.59 0.69 6.47
N ALA A 206 12.67 0.99 5.74
CA ALA A 206 12.58 1.78 4.52
C ALA A 206 11.92 1.02 3.35
N GLU A 207 12.00 -0.31 3.33
CA GLU A 207 11.39 -1.12 2.29
C GLU A 207 9.86 -1.04 2.38
N ARG A 208 9.33 -1.06 3.60
CA ARG A 208 7.91 -1.05 3.91
C ARG A 208 7.33 0.34 4.18
N GLN A 209 8.20 1.33 4.32
CA GLN A 209 7.81 2.69 4.73
C GLN A 209 7.06 2.69 6.08
N GLU A 210 7.52 1.87 7.01
CA GLU A 210 6.93 1.72 8.34
C GLU A 210 7.91 2.09 9.44
N ALA A 211 7.35 2.58 10.56
CA ALA A 211 8.08 2.70 11.81
C ALA A 211 7.61 1.60 12.77
N VAL A 212 8.50 0.67 13.07
CA VAL A 212 8.26 -0.43 14.01
C VAL A 212 8.98 -0.14 15.31
N LEU A 213 8.24 -0.16 16.42
CA LEU A 213 8.75 0.02 17.78
C LEU A 213 8.46 -1.24 18.58
N GLU A 214 9.51 -1.81 19.16
CA GLU A 214 9.39 -2.97 20.05
C GLU A 214 9.50 -2.52 21.51
N ASP A 215 8.68 -3.11 22.39
CA ASP A 215 8.63 -2.87 23.83
C ASP A 215 8.65 -1.36 24.20
N ALA A 216 7.79 -0.59 23.50
CA ALA A 216 7.81 0.85 23.54
C ALA A 216 6.93 1.44 24.64
N TYR A 217 7.31 2.63 25.11
CA TYR A 217 6.42 3.51 25.86
C TYR A 217 5.48 4.24 24.94
N ILE A 218 4.30 4.61 25.46
CA ILE A 218 3.30 5.39 24.74
C ILE A 218 2.87 6.58 25.59
N LEU A 219 3.03 7.77 25.05
CA LEU A 219 2.58 9.02 25.66
C LEU A 219 1.27 9.45 24.97
N PHE A 220 0.20 9.57 25.75
CA PHE A 220 -1.08 10.11 25.28
C PHE A 220 -1.30 11.51 25.86
N THR A 221 -1.58 12.49 25.00
CA THR A 221 -1.98 13.82 25.44
C THR A 221 -3.08 14.40 24.55
N SER A 222 -4.01 15.10 25.18
CA SER A 222 -5.08 15.84 24.47
C SER A 222 -4.62 17.18 23.92
N SER A 223 -3.40 17.62 24.27
CA SER A 223 -2.85 18.91 23.90
C SER A 223 -1.94 18.81 22.67
N LYS A 224 -1.77 19.93 21.97
CA LYS A 224 -0.77 20.08 20.92
C LYS A 224 0.61 20.30 21.54
N ILE A 225 1.64 19.70 20.93
CA ILE A 225 3.03 19.82 21.37
C ILE A 225 3.82 20.57 20.29
N SER A 226 4.23 21.80 20.57
CA SER A 226 5.03 22.63 19.64
C SER A 226 6.41 22.97 20.20
N ALA A 227 6.53 23.14 21.51
CA ALA A 227 7.76 23.51 22.18
C ALA A 227 8.49 22.27 22.72
N VAL A 228 9.78 22.20 22.50
CA VAL A 228 10.59 21.05 22.93
C VAL A 228 10.72 20.98 24.46
N HIS A 229 10.73 22.12 25.14
CA HIS A 229 10.91 22.18 26.60
C HIS A 229 9.81 21.42 27.36
N ASP A 230 8.61 21.31 26.79
CA ASP A 230 7.51 20.55 27.40
C ASP A 230 7.77 19.02 27.38
N LEU A 231 8.54 18.54 26.38
CA LEU A 231 8.88 17.14 26.21
C LEU A 231 10.17 16.71 26.94
N VAL A 232 11.13 17.62 27.11
CA VAL A 232 12.46 17.30 27.65
C VAL A 232 12.41 16.48 28.95
N PRO A 233 11.60 16.84 29.98
CA PRO A 233 11.58 16.10 31.24
C PRO A 233 11.13 14.65 31.07
N VAL A 234 10.20 14.39 30.15
CA VAL A 234 9.70 13.03 29.84
C VAL A 234 10.74 12.27 29.01
N LEU A 235 11.31 12.91 27.98
CA LEU A 235 12.30 12.29 27.11
C LEU A 235 13.55 11.85 27.88
N GLU A 236 14.06 12.68 28.81
CA GLU A 236 15.22 12.33 29.64
C GLU A 236 14.98 11.07 30.48
N LYS A 237 13.78 10.93 31.06
CA LYS A 237 13.40 9.76 31.86
C LYS A 237 13.30 8.50 30.99
N ILE A 238 12.72 8.61 29.78
CA ILE A 238 12.56 7.48 28.85
C ILE A 238 13.92 7.06 28.27
N MET A 239 14.77 8.02 27.91
CA MET A 239 16.12 7.74 27.40
C MET A 239 16.96 6.91 28.37
N GLN A 240 16.80 7.11 29.68
CA GLN A 240 17.48 6.31 30.69
C GLN A 240 17.05 4.83 30.66
N SER A 241 15.83 4.54 30.20
CA SER A 241 15.32 3.16 30.09
C SER A 241 15.78 2.45 28.81
N GLY A 242 16.28 3.18 27.81
CA GLY A 242 16.68 2.65 26.50
C GLY A 242 15.53 2.21 25.60
N ARG A 243 14.26 2.46 25.99
CA ARG A 243 13.08 2.06 25.22
C ARG A 243 12.68 3.13 24.20
N ALA A 244 12.01 2.70 23.14
CA ALA A 244 11.40 3.59 22.15
C ALA A 244 10.14 4.28 22.70
N LEU A 245 9.71 5.36 22.06
CA LEU A 245 8.54 6.13 22.45
C LEU A 245 7.61 6.39 21.26
N LEU A 246 6.33 6.04 21.41
CA LEU A 246 5.24 6.58 20.60
C LEU A 246 4.61 7.78 21.30
N ILE A 247 4.43 8.88 20.59
CA ILE A 247 3.69 10.06 21.06
C ILE A 247 2.39 10.16 20.28
N VAL A 248 1.26 10.12 20.98
CA VAL A 248 -0.08 10.32 20.44
C VAL A 248 -0.64 11.60 21.03
N ALA A 249 -0.68 12.66 20.23
CA ALA A 249 -1.06 14.01 20.67
C ALA A 249 -2.10 14.61 19.71
N GLU A 250 -2.74 15.72 20.12
CA GLU A 250 -3.59 16.45 19.17
C GLU A 250 -2.83 16.81 17.89
N ASP A 251 -1.63 17.32 18.04
CA ASP A 251 -0.63 17.55 16.98
C ASP A 251 0.77 17.63 17.59
N VAL A 252 1.80 17.34 16.80
CA VAL A 252 3.19 17.59 17.16
C VAL A 252 3.84 18.36 16.01
N ASP A 253 4.28 19.58 16.24
CA ASP A 253 4.88 20.41 15.19
C ASP A 253 6.08 21.23 15.69
N GLY A 254 6.53 22.17 14.88
CA GLY A 254 7.56 23.15 15.23
C GLY A 254 8.85 22.52 15.74
N GLU A 255 9.37 23.11 16.83
CA GLU A 255 10.63 22.70 17.45
C GLU A 255 10.58 21.30 18.05
N ALA A 256 9.42 20.90 18.59
CA ALA A 256 9.23 19.56 19.18
C ALA A 256 9.38 18.47 18.11
N LEU A 257 8.68 18.58 16.97
CA LEU A 257 8.79 17.63 15.88
C LEU A 257 10.22 17.57 15.30
N ALA A 258 10.83 18.73 15.07
CA ALA A 258 12.19 18.80 14.54
C ALA A 258 13.20 18.11 15.46
N THR A 259 13.07 18.30 16.77
CA THR A 259 13.95 17.68 17.78
C THR A 259 13.80 16.16 17.80
N LEU A 260 12.57 15.64 17.76
CA LEU A 260 12.32 14.19 17.71
C LEU A 260 12.93 13.57 16.44
N VAL A 261 12.74 14.21 15.28
CA VAL A 261 13.32 13.77 14.00
C VAL A 261 14.84 13.78 14.04
N VAL A 262 15.47 14.84 14.53
CA VAL A 262 16.94 14.93 14.61
C VAL A 262 17.52 13.86 15.52
N ASN A 263 16.91 13.60 16.69
CA ASN A 263 17.36 12.54 17.59
C ASN A 263 17.22 11.14 16.97
N LYS A 264 16.13 10.89 16.23
CA LYS A 264 15.94 9.64 15.49
C LYS A 264 17.02 9.45 14.43
N ILE A 265 17.30 10.48 13.61
CA ILE A 265 18.33 10.43 12.54
C ILE A 265 19.72 10.18 13.14
N ARG A 266 20.04 10.79 14.28
CA ARG A 266 21.31 10.62 15.00
C ARG A 266 21.41 9.26 15.72
N GLY A 267 20.33 8.48 15.77
CA GLY A 267 20.29 7.22 16.51
C GLY A 267 20.37 7.40 18.03
N THR A 268 20.20 8.60 18.55
CA THR A 268 20.27 8.91 19.99
C THR A 268 19.02 8.44 20.73
N PHE A 269 17.86 8.56 20.08
CA PHE A 269 16.58 8.16 20.66
C PHE A 269 15.58 7.79 19.56
N THR A 270 14.96 6.63 19.72
CA THR A 270 13.94 6.17 18.77
C THR A 270 12.57 6.63 19.24
N SER A 271 11.94 7.49 18.47
CA SER A 271 10.59 7.96 18.73
C SER A 271 9.78 8.09 17.44
N VAL A 272 8.46 8.01 17.58
CA VAL A 272 7.49 8.29 16.52
C VAL A 272 6.40 9.18 17.09
N ALA A 273 5.97 10.18 16.34
CA ALA A 273 4.86 11.03 16.69
C ALA A 273 3.72 10.87 15.69
N VAL A 274 2.50 10.73 16.18
CA VAL A 274 1.27 10.59 15.41
C VAL A 274 0.18 11.51 15.97
N LYS A 275 -0.79 11.88 15.12
CA LYS A 275 -1.98 12.61 15.60
C LYS A 275 -2.96 11.68 16.28
N ALA A 276 -3.58 12.15 17.33
CA ALA A 276 -4.70 11.45 17.94
C ALA A 276 -5.91 11.40 16.97
N PRO A 277 -6.61 10.26 16.88
CA PRO A 277 -7.76 10.13 16.02
C PRO A 277 -8.98 10.91 16.55
N GLY A 278 -9.86 11.34 15.64
CA GLY A 278 -11.07 12.09 15.98
C GLY A 278 -10.84 13.57 16.28
N PHE A 279 -11.91 14.25 16.71
CA PHE A 279 -11.94 15.68 17.02
C PHE A 279 -12.77 15.91 18.30
N GLY A 280 -12.44 16.98 19.04
CA GLY A 280 -13.20 17.39 20.23
C GLY A 280 -13.34 16.27 21.27
N GLU A 281 -14.54 16.12 21.85
CA GLU A 281 -14.82 15.09 22.87
C GLU A 281 -14.60 13.65 22.37
N ARG A 282 -14.85 13.40 21.08
CA ARG A 282 -14.58 12.09 20.48
C ARG A 282 -13.08 11.74 20.50
N ARG A 283 -12.20 12.72 20.27
CA ARG A 283 -10.75 12.52 20.39
C ARG A 283 -10.35 12.13 21.80
N LYS A 284 -10.92 12.81 22.81
CA LYS A 284 -10.66 12.50 24.22
C LYS A 284 -11.09 11.07 24.57
N ALA A 285 -12.29 10.69 24.09
CA ALA A 285 -12.81 9.35 24.31
C ALA A 285 -11.94 8.27 23.66
N MET A 286 -11.44 8.49 22.44
CA MET A 286 -10.54 7.55 21.75
C MET A 286 -9.17 7.49 22.43
N LEU A 287 -8.63 8.62 22.90
CA LEU A 287 -7.40 8.64 23.70
C LEU A 287 -7.56 7.82 24.98
N GLN A 288 -8.72 7.92 25.65
CA GLN A 288 -9.02 7.13 26.85
C GLN A 288 -9.12 5.64 26.54
N ASP A 289 -9.72 5.24 25.41
CA ASP A 289 -9.80 3.83 24.99
C ASP A 289 -8.40 3.24 24.79
N MET A 290 -7.51 3.99 24.11
CA MET A 290 -6.11 3.59 23.90
C MET A 290 -5.31 3.57 25.22
N ALA A 291 -5.55 4.53 26.09
CA ALA A 291 -4.89 4.59 27.40
C ALA A 291 -5.23 3.38 28.26
N VAL A 292 -6.51 2.98 28.33
CA VAL A 292 -6.95 1.78 29.04
C VAL A 292 -6.29 0.53 28.45
N LEU A 293 -6.24 0.40 27.12
CA LEU A 293 -5.62 -0.73 26.44
C LEU A 293 -4.13 -0.89 26.77
N THR A 294 -3.43 0.22 27.00
CA THR A 294 -1.97 0.24 27.16
C THR A 294 -1.51 0.46 28.60
N GLY A 295 -2.47 0.63 29.53
CA GLY A 295 -2.18 0.92 30.94
C GLY A 295 -1.68 2.35 31.18
N ALA A 296 -2.04 3.30 30.29
CA ALA A 296 -1.64 4.70 30.39
C ALA A 296 -2.66 5.58 31.10
N THR A 297 -2.21 6.80 31.41
CA THR A 297 -3.08 7.92 31.75
C THR A 297 -2.94 9.01 30.70
N VAL A 298 -4.07 9.49 30.16
CA VAL A 298 -4.07 10.59 29.21
C VAL A 298 -3.66 11.89 29.91
N ILE A 299 -2.60 12.52 29.44
CA ILE A 299 -2.14 13.81 29.99
C ILE A 299 -3.00 14.92 29.40
N SER A 300 -3.72 15.63 30.28
CA SER A 300 -4.62 16.72 29.91
C SER A 300 -4.61 17.80 30.99
N GLU A 301 -4.55 19.05 30.57
CA GLU A 301 -4.66 20.19 31.49
C GLU A 301 -6.03 20.23 32.20
N GLU A 302 -7.09 19.68 31.60
CA GLU A 302 -8.43 19.61 32.20
C GLU A 302 -8.47 18.79 33.49
N ILE A 303 -7.61 17.77 33.59
CA ILE A 303 -7.47 16.95 34.82
C ILE A 303 -6.27 17.38 35.68
N GLY A 304 -5.66 18.53 35.35
CA GLY A 304 -4.53 19.09 36.09
C GLY A 304 -3.17 18.45 35.82
N LEU A 305 -3.07 17.58 34.82
CA LEU A 305 -1.81 16.95 34.40
C LEU A 305 -1.16 17.75 33.28
N LYS A 306 0.07 18.22 33.51
CA LYS A 306 0.88 18.90 32.51
C LYS A 306 1.97 17.98 31.96
N LEU A 307 2.36 18.22 30.71
CA LEU A 307 3.34 17.39 30.02
C LEU A 307 4.73 17.48 30.67
N ASP A 308 5.14 18.67 31.13
CA ASP A 308 6.41 18.92 31.81
C ASP A 308 6.57 18.17 33.15
N SER A 309 5.45 17.83 33.78
CA SER A 309 5.41 17.10 35.06
C SER A 309 5.15 15.59 34.90
N ALA A 310 5.00 15.12 33.65
CA ALA A 310 4.71 13.71 33.38
C ALA A 310 5.82 12.77 33.88
N THR A 311 5.41 11.65 34.45
CA THR A 311 6.28 10.58 34.90
C THR A 311 6.12 9.34 34.06
N VAL A 312 7.08 8.42 34.12
CA VAL A 312 7.05 7.16 33.36
C VAL A 312 5.84 6.29 33.72
N ASP A 313 5.33 6.43 34.94
CA ASP A 313 4.16 5.68 35.42
C ASP A 313 2.84 6.08 34.76
N LEU A 314 2.81 7.27 34.12
CA LEU A 314 1.65 7.72 33.33
C LEU A 314 1.68 7.22 31.90
N LEU A 315 2.82 6.67 31.46
CA LEU A 315 3.01 6.18 30.09
C LEU A 315 2.44 4.78 29.93
N GLY A 316 1.77 4.56 28.80
CA GLY A 316 1.39 3.22 28.40
C GLY A 316 2.58 2.42 27.86
N ARG A 317 2.33 1.14 27.66
CA ARG A 317 3.28 0.21 27.06
C ARG A 317 2.58 -0.69 26.06
N ALA A 318 3.32 -1.12 25.05
CA ALA A 318 2.91 -2.19 24.17
C ALA A 318 4.14 -3.02 23.76
N ARG A 319 3.92 -4.31 23.53
CA ARG A 319 4.97 -5.21 23.04
C ARG A 319 5.47 -4.75 21.67
N ARG A 320 4.55 -4.35 20.79
CA ARG A 320 4.89 -3.90 19.43
C ARG A 320 3.96 -2.79 18.97
N ILE A 321 4.51 -1.84 18.22
CA ILE A 321 3.75 -0.78 17.58
C ILE A 321 4.24 -0.68 16.14
N VAL A 322 3.30 -0.66 15.20
CA VAL A 322 3.57 -0.46 13.77
C VAL A 322 2.88 0.81 13.31
N VAL A 323 3.65 1.75 12.79
CA VAL A 323 3.12 3.03 12.28
C VAL A 323 3.46 3.14 10.80
N THR A 324 2.41 3.15 9.98
CA THR A 324 2.50 3.41 8.55
C THR A 324 2.28 4.89 8.25
N LYS A 325 2.22 5.26 6.99
CA LYS A 325 1.86 6.62 6.56
C LYS A 325 0.46 7.04 7.02
N ASP A 326 -0.48 6.09 7.10
CA ASP A 326 -1.91 6.36 7.25
C ASP A 326 -2.51 5.78 8.53
N ALA A 327 -1.86 4.81 9.17
CA ALA A 327 -2.39 4.09 10.32
C ALA A 327 -1.33 3.79 11.39
N THR A 328 -1.80 3.62 12.64
CA THR A 328 -1.01 3.14 13.77
C THR A 328 -1.69 1.93 14.37
N THR A 329 -0.94 0.82 14.51
CA THR A 329 -1.39 -0.42 15.14
C THR A 329 -0.61 -0.65 16.43
N ILE A 330 -1.33 -0.80 17.53
CA ILE A 330 -0.80 -1.18 18.84
C ILE A 330 -1.11 -2.66 19.04
N VAL A 331 -0.08 -3.46 19.31
CA VAL A 331 -0.19 -4.91 19.49
C VAL A 331 0.29 -5.25 20.88
N ASP A 332 -0.54 -6.01 21.61
CA ASP A 332 -0.26 -6.49 22.96
C ASP A 332 0.02 -5.32 23.91
N GLY A 333 -1.02 -4.54 24.17
CA GLY A 333 -1.01 -3.44 25.12
C GLY A 333 -0.93 -3.94 26.57
N ALA A 334 -0.19 -3.23 27.42
CA ALA A 334 0.04 -3.62 28.81
C ALA A 334 -1.10 -3.19 29.77
N GLY A 335 -2.28 -2.84 29.26
CA GLY A 335 -3.45 -2.56 30.09
C GLY A 335 -3.95 -3.81 30.81
N SER A 336 -4.64 -3.62 31.95
CA SER A 336 -5.21 -4.79 32.62
C SER A 336 -6.43 -5.31 31.84
N PRO A 337 -6.59 -6.62 31.65
CA PRO A 337 -7.77 -7.20 30.99
C PRO A 337 -9.09 -6.80 31.69
N GLU A 338 -9.03 -6.56 32.99
CA GLU A 338 -10.19 -6.12 33.79
C GLU A 338 -10.62 -4.69 33.43
N ASP A 339 -9.66 -3.77 33.26
CA ASP A 339 -9.93 -2.39 32.86
C ASP A 339 -10.45 -2.31 31.42
N VAL A 340 -9.86 -3.10 30.53
CA VAL A 340 -10.33 -3.22 29.14
C VAL A 340 -11.76 -3.77 29.09
N ALA A 341 -12.05 -4.84 29.83
CA ALA A 341 -13.40 -5.40 29.93
C ALA A 341 -14.40 -4.40 30.54
N GLY A 342 -13.97 -3.65 31.56
CA GLY A 342 -14.75 -2.57 32.17
C GLY A 342 -15.11 -1.47 31.16
N ARG A 343 -14.12 -1.08 30.32
CA ARG A 343 -14.33 -0.07 29.26
C ARG A 343 -15.26 -0.57 28.15
N VAL A 344 -15.11 -1.83 27.75
CA VAL A 344 -16.02 -2.50 26.80
C VAL A 344 -17.46 -2.53 27.34
N ALA A 345 -17.65 -2.87 28.62
CA ALA A 345 -18.96 -2.87 29.25
C ALA A 345 -19.57 -1.47 29.35
N GLN A 346 -18.75 -0.43 29.55
CA GLN A 346 -19.17 0.96 29.53
C GLN A 346 -19.67 1.36 28.12
N LEU A 347 -18.89 1.08 27.07
CA LEU A 347 -19.29 1.38 25.69
C LEU A 347 -20.59 0.69 25.29
N LYS A 348 -20.81 -0.56 25.68
CA LYS A 348 -22.06 -1.28 25.43
C LYS A 348 -23.26 -0.57 26.07
N ARG A 349 -23.13 -0.08 27.29
CA ARG A 349 -24.19 0.70 27.94
C ARG A 349 -24.45 2.03 27.23
N GLU A 350 -23.38 2.76 26.86
CA GLU A 350 -23.51 4.01 26.09
C GLU A 350 -24.22 3.80 24.75
N ILE A 351 -24.03 2.65 24.08
CA ILE A 351 -24.72 2.25 22.85
C ILE A 351 -26.23 2.01 23.10
N GLU A 352 -26.57 1.40 24.24
CA GLU A 352 -27.97 1.15 24.63
C GLU A 352 -28.70 2.44 25.04
N ASP A 353 -27.99 3.36 25.70
CA ASP A 353 -28.56 4.59 26.26
C ASP A 353 -28.70 5.73 25.24
N THR A 354 -27.99 5.68 24.10
CA THR A 354 -28.03 6.78 23.11
C THR A 354 -29.25 6.71 22.21
N ASP A 355 -29.95 7.86 22.08
CA ASP A 355 -31.05 8.04 21.15
C ASP A 355 -30.61 8.46 19.72
N SER A 356 -29.33 8.81 19.55
CA SER A 356 -28.75 9.27 18.28
C SER A 356 -28.20 8.08 17.48
N ASP A 357 -28.74 7.83 16.31
CA ASP A 357 -28.24 6.76 15.43
C ASP A 357 -26.79 6.99 15.01
N TRP A 358 -26.42 8.25 14.80
CA TRP A 358 -25.04 8.61 14.46
C TRP A 358 -24.07 8.35 15.62
N ASP A 359 -24.44 8.73 16.86
CA ASP A 359 -23.59 8.46 18.03
C ASP A 359 -23.51 6.96 18.29
N ARG A 360 -24.63 6.23 18.12
CA ARG A 360 -24.65 4.77 18.23
C ARG A 360 -23.67 4.10 17.27
N GLU A 361 -23.67 4.52 16.00
CA GLU A 361 -22.69 4.02 15.01
C GLU A 361 -21.26 4.27 15.46
N LYS A 362 -20.94 5.48 15.94
CA LYS A 362 -19.59 5.83 16.37
C LYS A 362 -19.15 5.13 17.66
N LEU A 363 -20.06 4.85 18.56
CA LEU A 363 -19.80 4.03 19.74
C LEU A 363 -19.56 2.55 19.35
N GLN A 364 -20.32 2.03 18.39
CA GLN A 364 -20.11 0.70 17.84
C GLN A 364 -18.75 0.56 17.15
N GLU A 365 -18.30 1.54 16.38
CA GLU A 365 -16.95 1.56 15.81
C GLU A 365 -15.87 1.49 16.90
N ARG A 366 -16.00 2.27 17.97
CA ARG A 366 -15.06 2.25 19.11
C ARG A 366 -15.06 0.92 19.83
N LEU A 367 -16.26 0.36 20.05
CA LEU A 367 -16.43 -0.96 20.66
C LEU A 367 -15.75 -2.05 19.82
N ALA A 368 -15.97 -2.05 18.51
CA ALA A 368 -15.37 -3.01 17.61
C ALA A 368 -13.83 -2.94 17.62
N LYS A 369 -13.26 -1.73 17.63
CA LYS A 369 -11.79 -1.52 17.71
C LYS A 369 -11.20 -1.97 19.04
N LEU A 370 -11.88 -1.76 20.17
CA LEU A 370 -11.37 -2.12 21.49
C LEU A 370 -11.58 -3.61 21.82
N ALA A 371 -12.74 -4.16 21.45
CA ALA A 371 -13.12 -5.54 21.79
C ALA A 371 -12.64 -6.59 20.77
N GLY A 372 -12.35 -6.17 19.53
CA GLY A 372 -11.94 -7.07 18.45
C GLY A 372 -10.52 -7.61 18.61
N GLY A 373 -9.66 -6.91 19.32
CA GLY A 373 -8.25 -7.29 19.45
C GLY A 373 -7.49 -7.22 18.12
N VAL A 374 -6.35 -7.88 18.10
CA VAL A 374 -5.47 -8.02 16.91
C VAL A 374 -5.18 -9.48 16.67
N ALA A 375 -5.39 -9.94 15.45
CA ALA A 375 -4.90 -11.24 14.98
C ALA A 375 -3.47 -11.06 14.44
N VAL A 376 -2.53 -11.76 15.02
CA VAL A 376 -1.12 -11.73 14.61
C VAL A 376 -0.81 -13.00 13.83
N VAL A 377 -0.53 -12.85 12.54
CA VAL A 377 -0.06 -13.93 11.69
C VAL A 377 1.47 -14.00 11.80
N LYS A 378 1.96 -14.99 12.53
CA LYS A 378 3.40 -15.23 12.71
C LYS A 378 3.92 -16.10 11.58
N VAL A 379 4.96 -15.61 10.90
CA VAL A 379 5.54 -16.24 9.70
C VAL A 379 6.96 -16.65 9.98
N GLY A 380 7.26 -17.92 9.75
CA GLY A 380 8.61 -18.46 9.84
C GLY A 380 9.07 -19.15 8.56
N ALA A 381 10.37 -19.08 8.28
CA ALA A 381 11.00 -19.71 7.12
C ALA A 381 12.43 -20.16 7.43
N ALA A 382 13.00 -20.96 6.53
CA ALA A 382 14.38 -21.46 6.70
C ALA A 382 15.46 -20.42 6.44
N THR A 383 15.17 -19.42 5.61
CA THR A 383 16.11 -18.34 5.26
C THR A 383 15.45 -16.98 5.36
N GLU A 384 16.23 -15.93 5.60
CA GLU A 384 15.74 -14.56 5.66
C GLU A 384 15.09 -14.10 4.34
N VAL A 385 15.61 -14.55 3.19
CA VAL A 385 15.06 -14.24 1.87
C VAL A 385 13.66 -14.87 1.70
N GLU A 386 13.50 -16.15 2.08
CA GLU A 386 12.21 -16.83 2.05
C GLU A 386 11.22 -16.21 3.04
N LEU A 387 11.69 -15.82 4.23
CA LEU A 387 10.87 -15.19 5.25
C LEU A 387 10.27 -13.86 4.76
N LYS A 388 11.09 -13.01 4.17
CA LYS A 388 10.64 -11.72 3.60
C LYS A 388 9.65 -11.92 2.46
N GLU A 389 9.92 -12.87 1.57
CA GLU A 389 9.02 -13.18 0.45
C GLU A 389 7.65 -13.66 0.96
N LYS A 390 7.63 -14.62 1.88
CA LYS A 390 6.38 -15.12 2.47
C LYS A 390 5.59 -14.02 3.20
N LYS A 391 6.30 -13.18 3.95
CA LYS A 391 5.68 -12.08 4.68
C LYS A 391 5.00 -11.09 3.72
N HIS A 392 5.69 -10.63 2.66
CA HIS A 392 5.11 -9.74 1.66
C HIS A 392 3.86 -10.36 1.02
N ARG A 393 3.91 -11.62 0.64
CA ARG A 393 2.79 -12.36 0.06
C ARG A 393 1.58 -12.43 0.97
N ILE A 394 1.78 -12.63 2.27
CA ILE A 394 0.70 -12.62 3.26
C ILE A 394 0.11 -11.22 3.43
N GLU A 395 0.92 -10.18 3.41
CA GLU A 395 0.48 -8.78 3.51
C GLU A 395 -0.33 -8.36 2.30
N ASP A 396 0.10 -8.73 1.09
CA ASP A 396 -0.67 -8.50 -0.14
C ASP A 396 -2.01 -9.22 -0.09
N ALA A 397 -2.02 -10.48 0.37
CA ALA A 397 -3.24 -11.26 0.51
C ALA A 397 -4.21 -10.68 1.56
N LEU A 398 -3.71 -10.13 2.66
CA LEU A 398 -4.51 -9.40 3.64
C LEU A 398 -5.12 -8.13 3.04
N SER A 399 -4.33 -7.37 2.29
CA SER A 399 -4.79 -6.14 1.64
C SER A 399 -5.84 -6.42 0.56
N ALA A 400 -5.60 -7.44 -0.29
CA ALA A 400 -6.57 -7.90 -1.29
C ALA A 400 -7.88 -8.38 -0.63
N THR A 401 -7.78 -9.08 0.50
CA THR A 401 -8.96 -9.55 1.22
C THR A 401 -9.77 -8.40 1.80
N ARG A 402 -9.12 -7.39 2.38
CA ARG A 402 -9.79 -6.16 2.84
C ARG A 402 -10.46 -5.43 1.68
N ALA A 403 -9.76 -5.29 0.55
CA ALA A 403 -10.32 -4.68 -0.65
C ALA A 403 -11.56 -5.43 -1.17
N ALA A 404 -11.59 -6.77 -1.06
CA ALA A 404 -12.74 -7.58 -1.40
C ALA A 404 -13.91 -7.42 -0.42
N ILE A 405 -13.64 -7.27 0.86
CA ILE A 405 -14.66 -6.99 1.88
C ILE A 405 -15.28 -5.61 1.63
N ASP A 406 -14.48 -4.61 1.26
CA ASP A 406 -14.93 -3.24 1.02
C ASP A 406 -15.85 -3.11 -0.19
N GLU A 407 -15.47 -3.64 -1.36
CA GLU A 407 -16.16 -3.38 -2.64
C GLU A 407 -16.63 -4.66 -3.35
N GLY A 408 -16.48 -5.81 -2.72
CA GLY A 408 -16.86 -7.10 -3.30
C GLY A 408 -15.81 -7.68 -4.27
N ILE A 409 -16.21 -8.75 -4.92
CA ILE A 409 -15.39 -9.55 -5.83
C ILE A 409 -15.96 -9.58 -7.24
N VAL A 410 -15.10 -9.76 -8.22
CA VAL A 410 -15.44 -9.97 -9.63
C VAL A 410 -14.77 -11.23 -10.17
N ALA A 411 -15.17 -11.70 -11.35
CA ALA A 411 -14.47 -12.76 -12.05
C ALA A 411 -13.02 -12.35 -12.33
N GLY A 412 -12.07 -13.16 -11.87
CA GLY A 412 -10.65 -12.84 -11.83
C GLY A 412 -9.92 -13.02 -13.14
N GLY A 413 -8.59 -12.95 -13.07
CA GLY A 413 -7.72 -13.21 -14.22
C GLY A 413 -7.87 -12.22 -15.37
N GLY A 414 -8.32 -10.99 -15.10
CA GLY A 414 -8.58 -9.95 -16.10
C GLY A 414 -9.92 -10.11 -16.83
N THR A 415 -10.74 -11.10 -16.49
CA THR A 415 -12.05 -11.35 -17.13
C THR A 415 -13.00 -10.18 -16.94
N ALA A 416 -13.08 -9.59 -15.73
CA ALA A 416 -13.95 -8.44 -15.46
C ALA A 416 -13.60 -7.22 -16.32
N LEU A 417 -12.31 -6.99 -16.60
CA LEU A 417 -11.86 -5.92 -17.51
C LEU A 417 -12.31 -6.19 -18.94
N VAL A 418 -12.16 -7.41 -19.45
CA VAL A 418 -12.64 -7.80 -20.77
C VAL A 418 -14.15 -7.63 -20.90
N ARG A 419 -14.92 -8.01 -19.88
CA ARG A 419 -16.38 -7.79 -19.82
C ARG A 419 -16.76 -6.31 -19.85
N SER A 420 -15.98 -5.45 -19.19
CA SER A 420 -16.22 -4.01 -19.13
C SER A 420 -16.02 -3.33 -20.50
N ARG A 421 -15.37 -4.00 -21.45
CA ARG A 421 -15.21 -3.51 -22.83
C ARG A 421 -16.55 -3.18 -23.49
N ALA A 422 -17.58 -3.99 -23.30
CA ALA A 422 -18.90 -3.75 -23.89
C ALA A 422 -19.52 -2.40 -23.47
N ALA A 423 -19.34 -2.00 -22.19
CA ALA A 423 -19.80 -0.69 -21.72
C ALA A 423 -19.03 0.46 -22.36
N VAL A 424 -17.72 0.28 -22.56
CA VAL A 424 -16.86 1.26 -23.25
C VAL A 424 -17.24 1.35 -24.75
N GLU A 425 -17.51 0.24 -25.41
CA GLU A 425 -17.95 0.23 -26.82
C GLU A 425 -19.30 0.92 -27.00
N ALA A 426 -20.24 0.72 -26.08
CA ALA A 426 -21.49 1.46 -26.07
C ALA A 426 -21.29 2.98 -25.91
N LEU A 427 -20.34 3.40 -25.07
CA LEU A 427 -19.97 4.80 -24.94
C LEU A 427 -19.33 5.34 -26.21
N ILE A 428 -18.43 4.59 -26.87
CA ILE A 428 -17.75 5.01 -28.12
C ILE A 428 -18.78 5.38 -29.19
N ALA A 429 -19.90 4.66 -29.27
CA ALA A 429 -20.96 4.95 -30.23
C ALA A 429 -21.63 6.32 -30.02
N THR A 430 -21.45 6.95 -28.86
CA THR A 430 -21.98 8.29 -28.51
C THR A 430 -20.94 9.40 -28.62
N LEU A 431 -19.69 9.08 -28.89
CA LEU A 431 -18.58 10.02 -28.97
C LEU A 431 -18.14 10.24 -30.43
N GLU A 432 -17.49 11.38 -30.67
CA GLU A 432 -16.96 11.73 -31.98
C GLU A 432 -15.47 12.12 -31.95
N GLY A 433 -14.79 12.03 -33.07
CA GLY A 433 -13.41 12.48 -33.28
C GLY A 433 -12.41 11.85 -32.27
N ASP A 434 -11.54 12.70 -31.73
CA ASP A 434 -10.47 12.24 -30.82
C ASP A 434 -10.97 11.72 -29.49
N GLU A 435 -12.16 12.14 -29.03
CA GLU A 435 -12.76 11.56 -27.83
C GLU A 435 -13.18 10.11 -28.04
N ALA A 436 -13.78 9.78 -29.20
CA ALA A 436 -14.09 8.40 -29.57
C ALA A 436 -12.81 7.56 -29.71
N THR A 437 -11.74 8.16 -30.24
CA THR A 437 -10.42 7.51 -30.36
C THR A 437 -9.83 7.26 -28.98
N GLY A 438 -9.89 8.22 -28.06
CA GLY A 438 -9.45 8.06 -26.67
C GLY A 438 -10.19 6.93 -25.94
N ALA A 439 -11.49 6.84 -26.12
CA ALA A 439 -12.29 5.74 -25.57
C ALA A 439 -11.91 4.37 -26.19
N ARG A 440 -11.59 4.34 -27.47
CA ARG A 440 -11.13 3.11 -28.14
C ARG A 440 -9.78 2.62 -27.64
N ILE A 441 -8.86 3.54 -27.29
CA ILE A 441 -7.60 3.21 -26.63
C ILE A 441 -7.85 2.43 -25.33
N VAL A 442 -8.80 2.89 -24.51
CA VAL A 442 -9.18 2.18 -23.27
C VAL A 442 -9.75 0.80 -23.61
N ALA A 443 -10.74 0.71 -24.50
CA ALA A 443 -11.36 -0.56 -24.89
C ALA A 443 -10.32 -1.62 -25.30
N ASN A 444 -9.32 -1.24 -26.08
CA ASN A 444 -8.25 -2.14 -26.53
C ASN A 444 -7.30 -2.51 -25.38
N SER A 445 -7.04 -1.60 -24.45
CA SER A 445 -6.12 -1.83 -23.33
C SER A 445 -6.70 -2.71 -22.25
N LEU A 446 -8.04 -2.80 -22.11
CA LEU A 446 -8.69 -3.68 -21.12
C LEU A 446 -8.36 -5.17 -21.31
N GLU A 447 -7.93 -5.58 -22.50
CA GLU A 447 -7.54 -6.97 -22.81
C GLU A 447 -6.12 -7.32 -22.32
N ALA A 448 -5.28 -6.33 -22.05
CA ALA A 448 -3.85 -6.53 -21.83
C ALA A 448 -3.54 -7.45 -20.61
N PRO A 449 -4.19 -7.31 -19.44
CA PRO A 449 -3.92 -8.19 -18.32
C PRO A 449 -4.20 -9.67 -18.62
N LEU A 450 -5.39 -9.99 -19.14
CA LEU A 450 -5.73 -11.37 -19.52
C LEU A 450 -4.77 -11.92 -20.57
N ARG A 451 -4.41 -11.12 -21.58
CA ARG A 451 -3.47 -11.51 -22.61
C ARG A 451 -2.11 -11.93 -22.04
N HIS A 452 -1.59 -11.15 -21.08
CA HIS A 452 -0.31 -11.46 -20.42
C HIS A 452 -0.40 -12.65 -19.47
N ILE A 453 -1.49 -12.79 -18.73
CA ILE A 453 -1.75 -13.98 -17.89
C ILE A 453 -1.74 -15.24 -18.73
N ALA A 454 -2.44 -15.24 -19.88
CA ALA A 454 -2.47 -16.36 -20.79
C ALA A 454 -1.09 -16.66 -21.40
N ALA A 455 -0.36 -15.62 -21.82
CA ALA A 455 0.98 -15.75 -22.39
C ALA A 455 1.98 -16.31 -21.36
N ASN A 456 1.98 -15.82 -20.12
CA ASN A 456 2.82 -16.31 -19.04
C ASN A 456 2.50 -17.79 -18.69
N ALA A 457 1.24 -18.21 -18.92
CA ALA A 457 0.81 -19.58 -18.75
C ALA A 457 1.15 -20.51 -19.93
N GLY A 458 1.73 -19.96 -21.02
CA GLY A 458 2.14 -20.72 -22.20
C GLY A 458 1.05 -20.87 -23.26
N TYR A 459 -0.04 -20.08 -23.16
CA TYR A 459 -1.12 -20.06 -24.14
C TYR A 459 -0.97 -18.89 -25.11
N GLU A 460 -1.63 -18.99 -26.28
CA GLU A 460 -1.71 -17.87 -27.21
C GLU A 460 -2.68 -16.81 -26.67
N GLY A 461 -2.12 -15.70 -26.16
CA GLY A 461 -2.85 -14.67 -25.42
C GLY A 461 -4.02 -14.06 -26.20
N ALA A 462 -3.82 -13.78 -27.50
CA ALA A 462 -4.87 -13.20 -28.34
C ALA A 462 -6.05 -14.15 -28.56
N VAL A 463 -5.78 -15.46 -28.69
CA VAL A 463 -6.82 -16.50 -28.82
C VAL A 463 -7.63 -16.58 -27.53
N LYS A 464 -6.95 -16.64 -26.38
CA LYS A 464 -7.62 -16.74 -25.08
C LYS A 464 -8.47 -15.51 -24.74
N VAL A 465 -7.99 -14.33 -25.08
CA VAL A 465 -8.79 -13.09 -24.96
C VAL A 465 -10.07 -13.18 -25.80
N ARG A 466 -9.97 -13.67 -27.03
CA ARG A 466 -11.14 -13.84 -27.90
C ARG A 466 -12.14 -14.85 -27.32
N GLU A 467 -11.65 -16.01 -26.89
CA GLU A 467 -12.49 -17.06 -26.27
C GLU A 467 -13.25 -16.50 -25.06
N VAL A 468 -12.56 -15.74 -24.19
CA VAL A 468 -13.20 -15.08 -23.03
C VAL A 468 -14.17 -14.01 -23.46
N ALA A 469 -13.86 -13.18 -24.47
CA ALA A 469 -14.76 -12.14 -24.97
C ALA A 469 -16.06 -12.70 -25.55
N ASP A 470 -16.00 -13.86 -26.21
CA ASP A 470 -17.17 -14.54 -26.79
C ASP A 470 -18.02 -15.30 -25.74
N ALA A 471 -17.46 -15.59 -24.55
CA ALA A 471 -18.18 -16.19 -23.43
C ALA A 471 -19.01 -15.15 -22.64
N THR A 472 -19.92 -15.60 -21.77
CA THR A 472 -20.83 -14.73 -21.03
C THR A 472 -20.72 -14.92 -19.51
N GLY A 473 -21.21 -13.96 -18.74
CA GLY A 473 -21.22 -14.00 -17.29
C GLY A 473 -19.83 -14.11 -16.69
N ASN A 474 -19.66 -14.97 -15.70
CA ASN A 474 -18.39 -15.19 -14.98
C ASN A 474 -17.45 -16.19 -15.68
N VAL A 475 -17.82 -16.69 -16.86
CA VAL A 475 -16.98 -17.66 -17.61
C VAL A 475 -15.73 -16.96 -18.13
N GLY A 476 -14.55 -17.44 -17.74
CA GLY A 476 -13.26 -16.90 -18.12
C GLY A 476 -12.16 -17.95 -18.08
N LEU A 477 -10.93 -17.55 -18.36
CA LEU A 477 -9.78 -18.44 -18.42
C LEU A 477 -9.25 -18.77 -17.01
N ASN A 478 -9.33 -20.04 -16.61
CA ASN A 478 -8.48 -20.54 -15.54
C ASN A 478 -7.08 -20.81 -16.11
N ALA A 479 -6.16 -19.88 -15.94
CA ALA A 479 -4.83 -19.95 -16.52
C ALA A 479 -3.95 -21.07 -15.92
N ALA A 480 -4.32 -21.62 -14.76
CA ALA A 480 -3.63 -22.77 -14.18
C ALA A 480 -3.92 -24.05 -14.97
N THR A 481 -5.17 -24.28 -15.40
CA THR A 481 -5.63 -25.47 -16.14
C THR A 481 -5.71 -25.26 -17.65
N GLY A 482 -5.91 -24.00 -18.10
CA GLY A 482 -6.10 -23.65 -19.51
C GLY A 482 -7.55 -23.74 -19.99
N GLU A 483 -8.49 -24.05 -19.11
CA GLU A 483 -9.89 -24.26 -19.41
C GLU A 483 -10.71 -22.98 -19.20
N LEU A 484 -11.81 -22.86 -19.94
CA LEU A 484 -12.84 -21.84 -19.70
C LEU A 484 -13.86 -22.40 -18.69
N VAL A 485 -13.96 -21.75 -17.54
CA VAL A 485 -14.85 -22.16 -16.45
C VAL A 485 -15.57 -20.96 -15.86
N ASP A 486 -16.64 -21.18 -15.08
CA ASP A 486 -17.17 -20.14 -14.21
C ASP A 486 -16.13 -19.84 -13.12
N LEU A 487 -15.47 -18.69 -13.24
CA LEU A 487 -14.36 -18.31 -12.39
C LEU A 487 -14.78 -18.04 -10.94
N VAL A 488 -15.98 -17.51 -10.73
CA VAL A 488 -16.49 -17.27 -9.36
C VAL A 488 -16.75 -18.62 -8.67
N ALA A 489 -17.38 -19.56 -9.36
CA ALA A 489 -17.60 -20.90 -8.84
C ALA A 489 -16.29 -21.68 -8.64
N ALA A 490 -15.28 -21.44 -9.49
CA ALA A 490 -13.95 -22.06 -9.39
C ALA A 490 -13.03 -21.37 -8.36
N GLY A 491 -13.48 -20.29 -7.70
CA GLY A 491 -12.69 -19.52 -6.73
C GLY A 491 -11.60 -18.66 -7.36
N VAL A 492 -11.60 -18.42 -8.68
CA VAL A 492 -10.68 -17.54 -9.38
C VAL A 492 -11.30 -16.13 -9.45
N ILE A 493 -11.08 -15.36 -8.41
CA ILE A 493 -11.76 -14.09 -8.15
C ILE A 493 -10.78 -12.98 -7.82
N ASP A 494 -11.09 -11.77 -8.26
CA ASP A 494 -10.30 -10.57 -7.96
C ASP A 494 -11.16 -9.57 -7.16
N PRO A 495 -10.58 -8.80 -6.20
CA PRO A 495 -11.30 -7.70 -5.56
C PRO A 495 -11.67 -6.61 -6.59
N ALA A 496 -12.91 -6.15 -6.56
CA ALA A 496 -13.38 -5.10 -7.45
C ALA A 496 -12.58 -3.80 -7.26
N LYS A 497 -12.26 -3.45 -6.01
CA LYS A 497 -11.44 -2.29 -5.64
C LYS A 497 -10.05 -2.34 -6.29
N VAL A 498 -9.39 -3.50 -6.27
CA VAL A 498 -8.07 -3.71 -6.90
C VAL A 498 -8.17 -3.50 -8.42
N THR A 499 -9.13 -4.16 -9.05
CA THR A 499 -9.31 -4.11 -10.52
C THR A 499 -9.60 -2.70 -11.02
N ARG A 500 -10.51 -1.96 -10.35
CA ARG A 500 -10.85 -0.59 -10.75
C ARG A 500 -9.72 0.41 -10.46
N SER A 501 -9.05 0.28 -9.30
CA SER A 501 -7.94 1.18 -8.92
C SER A 501 -6.77 1.03 -9.87
N ALA A 502 -6.44 -0.21 -10.28
CA ALA A 502 -5.42 -0.47 -11.28
C ALA A 502 -5.72 0.25 -12.60
N LEU A 503 -6.96 0.18 -13.09
CA LEU A 503 -7.38 0.87 -14.32
C LEU A 503 -7.35 2.40 -14.17
N GLN A 504 -7.86 2.94 -13.07
CA GLN A 504 -7.93 4.38 -12.83
C GLN A 504 -6.52 5.00 -12.73
N ASN A 505 -5.62 4.38 -11.96
CA ASN A 505 -4.26 4.88 -11.78
C ASN A 505 -3.44 4.78 -13.08
N ALA A 506 -3.57 3.66 -13.80
CA ALA A 506 -2.94 3.49 -15.12
C ALA A 506 -3.39 4.56 -16.11
N ALA A 507 -4.69 4.79 -16.20
CA ALA A 507 -5.26 5.75 -17.13
C ALA A 507 -4.92 7.21 -16.76
N SER A 508 -4.86 7.53 -15.48
CA SER A 508 -4.48 8.87 -15.02
C SER A 508 -3.08 9.26 -15.50
N ILE A 509 -2.10 8.40 -15.29
CA ILE A 509 -0.72 8.64 -15.74
C ILE A 509 -0.60 8.57 -17.26
N ALA A 510 -1.27 7.59 -17.90
CA ALA A 510 -1.26 7.51 -19.37
C ALA A 510 -1.82 8.79 -20.00
N ALA A 511 -2.95 9.30 -19.53
CA ALA A 511 -3.56 10.53 -20.04
C ALA A 511 -2.65 11.77 -19.87
N LEU A 512 -1.90 11.86 -18.77
CA LEU A 512 -0.93 12.93 -18.56
C LEU A 512 0.28 12.80 -19.51
N LEU A 513 0.82 11.59 -19.66
CA LEU A 513 1.95 11.32 -20.55
C LEU A 513 1.61 11.66 -22.01
N LEU A 514 0.41 11.32 -22.46
CA LEU A 514 -0.04 11.63 -23.84
C LEU A 514 -0.10 13.13 -24.14
N THR A 515 -0.30 13.98 -23.12
CA THR A 515 -0.31 15.44 -23.26
C THR A 515 1.07 16.07 -23.13
N THR A 516 2.13 15.26 -22.93
CA THR A 516 3.51 15.77 -22.77
C THR A 516 4.12 16.10 -24.13
N GLU A 517 4.71 17.30 -24.23
CA GLU A 517 5.39 17.82 -25.43
C GLU A 517 6.88 17.99 -25.22
N ALA A 518 7.32 18.24 -23.98
CA ALA A 518 8.72 18.45 -23.65
C ALA A 518 9.12 17.71 -22.37
N ILE A 519 10.36 17.26 -22.32
CA ILE A 519 10.98 16.69 -21.12
C ILE A 519 12.15 17.57 -20.71
N VAL A 520 12.25 17.84 -19.41
CA VAL A 520 13.33 18.58 -18.79
C VAL A 520 14.01 17.67 -17.77
N ALA A 521 15.18 17.15 -18.10
CA ALA A 521 15.97 16.27 -17.24
C ALA A 521 17.22 16.95 -16.68
N ASP A 522 17.73 16.50 -15.56
CA ASP A 522 19.03 16.93 -15.07
C ASP A 522 20.14 16.30 -15.90
N LYS A 523 21.16 17.09 -16.22
CA LYS A 523 22.36 16.56 -16.88
C LYS A 523 23.13 15.71 -15.84
N PRO A 524 23.43 14.43 -16.17
CA PRO A 524 24.24 13.60 -15.27
C PRO A 524 25.57 14.30 -14.98
N GLU A 525 25.93 14.36 -13.69
CA GLU A 525 27.26 14.82 -13.33
C GLU A 525 28.29 13.77 -13.78
N PRO A 526 29.38 14.17 -14.45
CA PRO A 526 30.44 13.23 -14.75
C PRO A 526 30.92 12.64 -13.43
N ALA A 527 30.98 11.31 -13.35
CA ALA A 527 31.58 10.64 -12.21
C ALA A 527 32.96 11.27 -11.96
N HIS A 528 33.15 11.90 -10.81
CA HIS A 528 34.45 12.35 -10.42
C HIS A 528 35.38 11.13 -10.45
N ALA A 529 36.20 11.02 -11.51
CA ALA A 529 37.35 10.15 -11.51
C ALA A 529 38.16 10.53 -10.28
N GLY A 530 38.15 9.68 -9.27
CA GLY A 530 38.93 9.84 -8.05
C GLY A 530 40.35 10.08 -8.48
N GLY A 531 40.81 11.31 -8.41
CA GLY A 531 42.18 11.70 -8.66
C GLY A 531 43.06 11.05 -7.59
N GLY A 532 43.60 9.90 -7.93
CA GLY A 532 44.74 9.36 -7.26
C GLY A 532 45.93 10.26 -7.56
N ASP A 533 46.05 11.36 -6.82
CA ASP A 533 47.31 12.09 -6.75
C ASP A 533 48.22 11.42 -5.73
N GLY A 534 48.97 10.48 -6.26
CA GLY A 534 50.15 9.93 -5.63
C GLY A 534 51.29 10.93 -5.62
N GLY A 535 51.16 11.94 -4.78
CA GLY A 535 52.25 12.88 -4.47
C GLY A 535 53.33 12.22 -3.63
N MET A 536 54.19 11.45 -4.26
CA MET A 536 55.46 11.00 -3.72
C MET A 536 56.47 12.14 -3.95
N GLY A 537 56.68 12.97 -2.97
CA GLY A 537 57.77 13.98 -2.92
C GLY A 537 58.51 13.78 -1.62
N GLY A 538 59.60 13.11 -1.64
CA GLY A 538 60.92 13.59 -1.88
C GLY A 538 61.64 13.90 -0.57
N MET A 539 62.41 12.91 -0.14
CA MET A 539 63.48 12.95 0.86
C MET A 539 64.43 14.13 0.65
N GLY A 540 64.87 14.72 1.70
CA GLY A 540 66.11 15.49 1.83
C GLY A 540 66.34 15.69 3.30
N GLY A 541 67.14 15.06 3.92
CA GLY A 541 68.49 14.92 4.17
C GLY A 541 69.06 15.95 5.17
N MET A 542 69.77 15.40 6.16
CA MET A 542 70.86 16.00 6.95
C MET A 542 70.55 16.56 8.33
N MET A 543 71.08 15.92 9.19
CA MET A 543 71.93 15.99 10.40
C MET A 543 71.18 15.65 11.67
#